data_a7cd9815f553694e8baba057ebb7f8f1
#
_entry.id   a7cd9815f553694e8baba057ebb7f8f1
#
_cell.length_a   1.000
_cell.length_b   1.000
_cell.length_c   1.000
_cell.angle_alpha   90.00
_cell.angle_beta   90.00
_cell.angle_gamma   90.00
#
_symmetry.space_group_name_H-M   'P 1'
#
loop_
_entity.id
_entity.type
_entity.pdbx_description
1 polymer ?
#
loop_
_entity_poly.entity_id
_entity_poly.type
_entity_poly.pdbx_seq_one_letter_code
_entity_poly.pdbx_strand_id
1 'polypeptide(L)'
;PRLLNIIKQNRNMKRRKHTPKQVSKLRDNEIFVFGSNMGGRHFGGAAAQAHKEFGAEWGVNVGLTGRSWAIPTLTTEGNKMSLSAIGTSIMRLYLDAKTMPEKDFLVTKIGCGIAGFEESEIIPLFREAEKNLGIQENIILPKGWESTKE
;
A
#
# COMPACT_ATOMS: atom_id res chain seq x y z
N PRO A 1 27.45 -3.51 -11.78
CA PRO A 1 26.17 -4.05 -12.24
C PRO A 1 25.04 -3.04 -12.06
N ARG A 2 24.11 -3.06 -12.99
CA ARG A 2 22.98 -2.12 -13.03
C ARG A 2 22.15 -2.15 -11.75
N LEU A 3 21.92 -3.34 -11.20
CA LEU A 3 21.13 -3.52 -9.99
C LEU A 3 21.78 -2.82 -8.78
N LEU A 4 23.10 -2.96 -8.63
CA LEU A 4 23.85 -2.29 -7.56
C LEU A 4 23.78 -0.78 -7.69
N ASN A 5 23.83 -0.25 -8.92
CA ASN A 5 23.73 1.19 -9.17
C ASN A 5 22.34 1.71 -8.82
N ILE A 6 21.29 0.97 -9.16
CA ILE A 6 19.92 1.32 -8.80
C ILE A 6 19.76 1.33 -7.27
N ILE A 7 20.27 0.33 -6.58
CA ILE A 7 20.24 0.26 -5.11
C ILE A 7 20.96 1.45 -4.49
N LYS A 8 22.14 1.81 -5.00
CA LYS A 8 22.92 2.97 -4.53
C LYS A 8 22.16 4.27 -4.77
N GLN A 9 21.57 4.45 -5.96
CA GLN A 9 20.78 5.63 -6.29
C GLN A 9 19.58 5.76 -5.34
N ASN A 10 18.88 4.65 -5.09
CA ASN A 10 17.73 4.65 -4.18
C ASN A 10 18.12 5.00 -2.75
N ARG A 11 19.29 4.54 -2.28
CA ARG A 11 19.84 4.90 -0.97
C ARG A 11 20.19 6.38 -0.86
N ASN A 12 20.64 6.98 -1.96
CA ASN A 12 21.02 8.39 -1.99
C ASN A 12 19.81 9.32 -2.12
N MET A 13 18.68 8.80 -2.59
CA MET A 13 17.43 9.56 -2.64
C MET A 13 16.78 9.57 -1.27
N LYS A 14 16.46 10.76 -0.79
CA LYS A 14 15.79 10.90 0.49
C LYS A 14 14.41 10.25 0.40
N ARG A 15 14.18 9.24 1.25
CA ARG A 15 12.90 8.56 1.36
C ARG A 15 11.80 9.55 1.74
N ARG A 16 10.61 9.40 1.15
CA ARG A 16 9.48 10.24 1.50
C ARG A 16 9.08 10.03 2.95
N LYS A 17 8.71 11.10 3.65
CA LYS A 17 8.21 11.00 5.04
C LYS A 17 6.78 10.52 5.07
N HIS A 18 5.99 10.89 4.08
CA HIS A 18 4.58 10.55 3.97
C HIS A 18 4.21 10.30 2.52
N THR A 19 3.18 9.49 2.32
CA THR A 19 2.57 9.35 0.99
C THR A 19 1.95 10.69 0.60
N PRO A 20 2.24 11.24 -0.60
CA PRO A 20 1.57 12.44 -1.07
C PRO A 20 0.06 12.24 -1.16
N LYS A 21 -0.73 13.29 -0.94
CA LYS A 21 -2.18 13.23 -1.11
C LYS A 21 -2.58 12.73 -2.48
N GLN A 22 -1.84 13.16 -3.51
CA GLN A 22 -2.02 12.71 -4.89
C GLN A 22 -0.67 12.15 -5.36
N VAL A 23 -0.64 10.85 -5.62
CA VAL A 23 0.54 10.19 -6.17
C VAL A 23 0.45 10.29 -7.68
N SER A 24 1.07 11.32 -8.25
CA SER A 24 1.06 11.53 -9.71
C SER A 24 2.14 10.73 -10.41
N LYS A 25 3.23 10.41 -9.73
CA LYS A 25 4.37 9.71 -10.29
C LYS A 25 5.08 8.91 -9.21
N LEU A 26 5.52 7.71 -9.55
CA LEU A 26 6.35 6.87 -8.68
C LEU A 26 7.82 7.02 -9.07
N ARG A 27 8.69 7.04 -8.07
CA ARG A 27 10.12 6.85 -8.28
C ARG A 27 10.37 5.39 -8.65
N ASP A 28 11.54 5.08 -9.21
CA ASP A 28 11.85 3.75 -9.73
C ASP A 28 11.73 2.62 -8.70
N ASN A 29 11.96 2.93 -7.42
CA ASN A 29 11.87 1.96 -6.34
C ASN A 29 10.53 1.99 -5.60
N GLU A 30 9.56 2.80 -6.03
CA GLU A 30 8.32 2.96 -5.30
C GLU A 30 7.21 2.07 -5.84
N ILE A 31 6.40 1.54 -4.92
CA ILE A 31 5.24 0.69 -5.18
C ILE A 31 4.00 1.39 -4.62
N PHE A 32 2.95 1.45 -5.42
CA PHE A 32 1.69 2.11 -5.08
C PHE A 32 0.76 1.13 -4.35
N VAL A 33 0.48 1.37 -3.07
CA VAL A 33 -0.43 0.53 -2.28
C VAL A 33 -1.82 1.11 -2.32
N PHE A 34 -2.78 0.33 -2.77
CA PHE A 34 -4.14 0.82 -3.04
C PHE A 34 -5.21 -0.15 -2.53
N GLY A 35 -6.40 0.38 -2.25
CA GLY A 35 -7.57 -0.42 -1.91
C GLY A 35 -8.18 -1.05 -3.17
N SER A 36 -8.33 -2.36 -3.15
CA SER A 36 -8.93 -3.14 -4.23
C SER A 36 -10.25 -3.78 -3.79
N ASN A 37 -10.77 -4.67 -4.60
CA ASN A 37 -11.92 -5.51 -4.25
C ASN A 37 -11.61 -6.98 -4.54
N MET A 38 -12.39 -7.88 -3.96
CA MET A 38 -12.16 -9.33 -4.10
C MET A 38 -12.32 -9.84 -5.52
N GLY A 39 -13.02 -9.11 -6.38
CA GLY A 39 -13.11 -9.44 -7.79
C GLY A 39 -11.92 -8.99 -8.62
N GLY A 40 -11.00 -8.21 -8.02
CA GLY A 40 -9.85 -7.64 -8.74
C GLY A 40 -10.24 -6.67 -9.84
N ARG A 41 -11.38 -6.03 -9.71
CA ARG A 41 -11.92 -5.09 -10.72
C ARG A 41 -11.51 -3.66 -10.37
N HIS A 42 -10.76 -3.01 -11.25
CA HIS A 42 -10.13 -1.72 -10.98
C HIS A 42 -10.89 -0.58 -11.68
N PHE A 43 -12.16 -0.37 -11.29
CA PHE A 43 -13.05 0.57 -11.98
C PHE A 43 -12.95 2.02 -11.52
N GLY A 44 -12.54 2.29 -10.28
CA GLY A 44 -12.57 3.65 -9.75
C GLY A 44 -11.50 3.94 -8.73
N GLY A 45 -11.32 5.23 -8.42
CA GLY A 45 -10.41 5.71 -7.40
C GLY A 45 -8.96 5.28 -7.60
N ALA A 46 -8.29 4.95 -6.50
CA ALA A 46 -6.89 4.52 -6.53
C ALA A 46 -6.70 3.22 -7.31
N ALA A 47 -7.68 2.33 -7.33
CA ALA A 47 -7.61 1.09 -8.10
C ALA A 47 -7.57 1.36 -9.61
N ALA A 48 -8.37 2.30 -10.09
CA ALA A 48 -8.34 2.69 -11.51
C ALA A 48 -6.99 3.32 -11.86
N GLN A 49 -6.46 4.17 -10.99
CA GLN A 49 -5.14 4.78 -11.18
C GLN A 49 -4.04 3.71 -11.20
N ALA A 50 -4.07 2.76 -10.27
CA ALA A 50 -3.10 1.67 -10.21
C ALA A 50 -3.11 0.86 -11.51
N HIS A 51 -4.28 0.55 -12.03
CA HIS A 51 -4.43 -0.20 -13.28
C HIS A 51 -3.91 0.60 -14.49
N LYS A 52 -4.30 1.88 -14.59
CA LYS A 52 -3.93 2.74 -15.72
C LYS A 52 -2.45 3.11 -15.74
N GLU A 53 -1.89 3.43 -14.59
CA GLU A 53 -0.59 4.10 -14.51
C GLU A 53 0.51 3.26 -13.89
N PHE A 54 0.17 2.33 -12.99
CA PHE A 54 1.16 1.61 -12.18
C PHE A 54 1.12 0.10 -12.36
N GLY A 55 0.53 -0.37 -13.43
CA GLY A 55 0.63 -1.76 -13.86
C GLY A 55 -0.17 -2.77 -13.07
N ALA A 56 -1.14 -2.33 -12.25
CA ALA A 56 -2.01 -3.27 -11.54
C ALA A 56 -2.81 -4.11 -12.54
N GLU A 57 -2.68 -5.41 -12.43
CA GLU A 57 -3.34 -6.34 -13.34
C GLU A 57 -4.80 -6.54 -12.95
N TRP A 58 -5.66 -6.56 -13.95
CA TRP A 58 -7.06 -6.89 -13.78
C TRP A 58 -7.19 -8.32 -13.26
N GLY A 59 -8.00 -8.52 -12.24
CA GLY A 59 -8.20 -9.81 -11.60
C GLY A 59 -7.31 -10.08 -10.39
N VAL A 60 -6.27 -9.28 -10.17
CA VAL A 60 -5.41 -9.41 -8.98
C VAL A 60 -6.01 -8.60 -7.85
N ASN A 61 -6.50 -9.28 -6.82
CA ASN A 61 -7.20 -8.65 -5.71
C ASN A 61 -6.33 -8.34 -4.50
N VAL A 62 -5.23 -9.05 -4.31
CA VAL A 62 -4.32 -8.84 -3.17
C VAL A 62 -2.87 -9.06 -3.58
N GLY A 63 -1.97 -8.26 -3.02
CA GLY A 63 -0.53 -8.41 -3.19
C GLY A 63 0.04 -7.65 -4.37
N LEU A 64 1.31 -7.96 -4.67
CA LEU A 64 2.08 -7.28 -5.71
C LEU A 64 1.49 -7.52 -7.09
N THR A 65 1.29 -6.45 -7.83
CA THR A 65 0.77 -6.47 -9.19
C THR A 65 1.36 -5.27 -9.95
N GLY A 66 2.29 -5.54 -10.87
CA GLY A 66 3.06 -4.49 -11.53
C GLY A 66 3.86 -3.67 -10.52
N ARG A 67 3.69 -2.36 -10.56
CA ARG A 67 4.30 -1.44 -9.58
C ARG A 67 3.31 -1.04 -8.49
N SER A 68 2.37 -1.92 -8.17
CA SER A 68 1.30 -1.69 -7.21
C SER A 68 1.20 -2.86 -6.23
N TRP A 69 0.53 -2.62 -5.12
CA TRP A 69 0.23 -3.64 -4.12
C TRP A 69 -1.23 -3.49 -3.69
N ALA A 70 -2.04 -4.51 -3.92
CA ALA A 70 -3.49 -4.44 -3.72
C ALA A 70 -3.91 -4.94 -2.34
N ILE A 71 -4.79 -4.19 -1.68
CA ILE A 71 -5.41 -4.58 -0.41
C ILE A 71 -6.93 -4.59 -0.63
N PRO A 72 -7.59 -5.77 -0.66
CA PRO A 72 -9.03 -5.79 -0.89
C PRO A 72 -9.79 -5.21 0.30
N THR A 73 -10.63 -4.22 0.02
CA THR A 73 -11.46 -3.54 1.01
C THR A 73 -12.95 -3.74 0.77
N LEU A 74 -13.30 -4.28 -0.40
CA LEU A 74 -14.67 -4.61 -0.81
C LEU A 74 -14.75 -6.05 -1.27
N THR A 75 -15.89 -6.69 -1.00
CA THR A 75 -16.20 -8.01 -1.54
C THR A 75 -16.48 -7.92 -3.04
N THR A 76 -16.62 -9.07 -3.70
CA THR A 76 -16.98 -9.14 -5.12
C THR A 76 -18.32 -8.44 -5.38
N GLU A 77 -19.24 -8.48 -4.41
CA GLU A 77 -20.55 -7.85 -4.50
C GLU A 77 -20.55 -6.36 -4.14
N GLY A 78 -19.39 -5.82 -3.77
CA GLY A 78 -19.27 -4.39 -3.44
C GLY A 78 -19.57 -4.04 -1.98
N ASN A 79 -19.66 -5.03 -1.10
CA ASN A 79 -19.84 -4.82 0.33
C ASN A 79 -18.48 -4.62 1.02
N LYS A 80 -18.48 -3.90 2.14
CA LYS A 80 -17.24 -3.73 2.93
C LYS A 80 -16.69 -5.08 3.38
N MET A 81 -15.38 -5.25 3.22
CA MET A 81 -14.66 -6.36 3.85
C MET A 81 -14.63 -6.17 5.36
N SER A 82 -14.48 -7.28 6.10
CA SER A 82 -14.25 -7.16 7.55
C SER A 82 -12.90 -6.49 7.83
N LEU A 83 -12.81 -5.77 8.94
CA LEU A 83 -11.54 -5.17 9.36
C LEU A 83 -10.48 -6.23 9.61
N SER A 84 -10.88 -7.41 10.10
CA SER A 84 -9.99 -8.55 10.29
C SER A 84 -9.36 -8.99 8.96
N ALA A 85 -10.15 -9.10 7.90
CA ALA A 85 -9.64 -9.49 6.57
C ALA A 85 -8.69 -8.44 6.00
N ILE A 86 -9.04 -7.15 6.14
CA ILE A 86 -8.16 -6.05 5.71
C ILE A 86 -6.86 -6.09 6.50
N GLY A 87 -6.93 -6.32 7.81
CA GLY A 87 -5.76 -6.45 8.69
C GLY A 87 -4.84 -7.57 8.25
N THR A 88 -5.39 -8.72 7.83
CA THR A 88 -4.60 -9.83 7.30
C THR A 88 -3.82 -9.43 6.05
N SER A 89 -4.43 -8.69 5.15
CA SER A 89 -3.76 -8.19 3.95
C SER A 89 -2.66 -7.19 4.30
N ILE A 90 -2.89 -6.33 5.28
CA ILE A 90 -1.88 -5.37 5.76
C ILE A 90 -0.69 -6.13 6.37
N MET A 91 -0.92 -7.20 7.12
CA MET A 91 0.16 -8.05 7.64
C MET A 91 1.00 -8.62 6.50
N ARG A 92 0.38 -9.08 5.42
CA ARG A 92 1.10 -9.56 4.22
C ARG A 92 1.94 -8.46 3.60
N LEU A 93 1.41 -7.23 3.54
CA LEU A 93 2.18 -6.07 3.06
C LEU A 93 3.45 -5.88 3.89
N TYR A 94 3.35 -5.96 5.20
CA TYR A 94 4.50 -5.82 6.10
C TYR A 94 5.53 -6.94 5.89
N LEU A 95 5.07 -8.17 5.67
CA LEU A 95 5.98 -9.29 5.36
C LEU A 95 6.70 -9.06 4.02
N ASP A 96 5.97 -8.63 3.00
CA ASP A 96 6.58 -8.32 1.70
C ASP A 96 7.57 -7.18 1.78
N ALA A 97 7.22 -6.11 2.50
CA ALA A 97 8.12 -4.97 2.69
C ALA A 97 9.44 -5.40 3.37
N LYS A 98 9.35 -6.29 4.32
CA LYS A 98 10.51 -6.83 5.04
C LYS A 98 11.45 -7.61 4.11
N THR A 99 10.90 -8.29 3.11
CA THR A 99 11.69 -9.05 2.13
C THR A 99 12.18 -8.21 0.96
N MET A 100 11.68 -7.01 0.80
CA MET A 100 12.03 -6.10 -0.28
C MET A 100 12.48 -4.73 0.26
N PRO A 101 13.59 -4.69 1.02
CA PRO A 101 14.04 -3.44 1.67
C PRO A 101 14.45 -2.35 0.68
N GLU A 102 14.73 -2.69 -0.58
CA GLU A 102 15.08 -1.76 -1.64
C GLU A 102 13.87 -1.03 -2.22
N LYS A 103 12.65 -1.51 -1.92
CA LYS A 103 11.40 -0.90 -2.40
C LYS A 103 10.77 -0.05 -1.30
N ASP A 104 10.15 1.05 -1.68
CA ASP A 104 9.32 1.87 -0.80
C ASP A 104 7.85 1.69 -1.19
N PHE A 105 7.03 1.34 -0.22
CA PHE A 105 5.60 1.09 -0.43
C PHE A 105 4.82 2.33 -0.02
N LEU A 106 4.31 3.07 -1.00
CA LEU A 106 3.51 4.28 -0.76
C LEU A 106 2.07 3.89 -0.49
N VAL A 107 1.69 3.89 0.78
CA VAL A 107 0.34 3.53 1.20
C VAL A 107 -0.60 4.71 1.02
N THR A 108 -1.64 4.54 0.21
CA THR A 108 -2.74 5.50 0.11
C THR A 108 -3.69 5.32 1.30
N LYS A 109 -4.68 6.19 1.44
CA LYS A 109 -5.73 6.04 2.49
C LYS A 109 -6.69 4.92 2.11
N ILE A 110 -6.18 3.69 2.16
CA ILE A 110 -6.94 2.50 1.74
C ILE A 110 -8.24 2.37 2.51
N GLY A 111 -9.31 2.00 1.80
CA GLY A 111 -10.63 1.80 2.40
C GLY A 111 -11.39 3.07 2.72
N CYS A 112 -10.76 4.25 2.66
CA CYS A 112 -11.38 5.51 3.08
C CYS A 112 -12.05 6.28 1.94
N GLY A 113 -11.98 5.76 0.72
CA GLY A 113 -12.67 6.32 -0.44
C GLY A 113 -14.00 5.60 -0.69
N ILE A 114 -14.06 4.89 -1.83
CA ILE A 114 -15.28 4.19 -2.27
C ILE A 114 -15.80 3.20 -1.22
N ALA A 115 -14.92 2.48 -0.52
CA ALA A 115 -15.33 1.53 0.50
C ALA A 115 -15.97 2.17 1.72
N GLY A 116 -15.69 3.45 1.99
CA GLY A 116 -16.38 4.23 3.01
C GLY A 116 -15.97 3.95 4.45
N PHE A 117 -14.79 3.40 4.69
CA PHE A 117 -14.25 3.27 6.05
C PHE A 117 -13.76 4.62 6.57
N GLU A 118 -13.82 4.80 7.87
CA GLU A 118 -13.19 5.94 8.55
C GLU A 118 -11.71 5.64 8.77
N GLU A 119 -10.87 6.68 8.74
CA GLU A 119 -9.45 6.52 9.04
C GLU A 119 -9.23 5.89 10.42
N SER A 120 -10.07 6.24 11.40
CA SER A 120 -10.02 5.67 12.74
C SER A 120 -10.27 4.16 12.81
N GLU A 121 -10.85 3.58 11.75
CA GLU A 121 -11.03 2.14 11.64
C GLU A 121 -9.82 1.45 11.00
N ILE A 122 -9.16 2.12 10.08
CA ILE A 122 -8.05 1.55 9.29
C ILE A 122 -6.70 1.73 9.98
N ILE A 123 -6.43 2.90 10.54
CA ILE A 123 -5.15 3.19 11.22
C ILE A 123 -4.78 2.11 12.24
N PRO A 124 -5.70 1.64 13.11
CA PRO A 124 -5.37 0.60 14.09
C PRO A 124 -4.87 -0.71 13.48
N LEU A 125 -5.25 -1.01 12.23
CA LEU A 125 -4.80 -2.22 11.54
C LEU A 125 -3.30 -2.13 11.22
N PHE A 126 -2.81 -0.94 10.89
CA PHE A 126 -1.38 -0.69 10.72
C PHE A 126 -0.63 -0.77 12.04
N ARG A 127 -1.22 -0.24 13.13
CA ARG A 127 -0.60 -0.36 14.47
C ARG A 127 -0.46 -1.82 14.89
N GLU A 128 -1.47 -2.64 14.60
CA GLU A 128 -1.45 -4.06 14.91
C GLU A 128 -0.37 -4.80 14.10
N ALA A 129 -0.23 -4.48 12.81
CA ALA A 129 0.83 -5.05 11.98
C ALA A 129 2.21 -4.67 12.52
N GLU A 130 2.40 -3.42 12.92
CA GLU A 130 3.67 -2.95 13.51
C GLU A 130 3.97 -3.66 14.83
N LYS A 131 2.96 -3.87 15.64
CA LYS A 131 3.10 -4.58 16.92
C LYS A 131 3.57 -6.02 16.72
N ASN A 132 3.00 -6.70 15.71
CA ASN A 132 3.28 -8.12 15.48
C ASN A 132 4.53 -8.36 14.63
N LEU A 133 4.83 -7.48 13.69
CA LEU A 133 5.88 -7.69 12.68
C LEU A 133 6.98 -6.63 12.72
N GLY A 134 6.82 -5.59 13.54
CA GLY A 134 7.76 -4.47 13.62
C GLY A 134 7.46 -3.37 12.61
N ILE A 135 7.92 -2.16 12.93
CA ILE A 135 7.84 -1.01 12.04
C ILE A 135 8.78 -1.24 10.86
N GLN A 136 8.30 -1.01 9.64
CA GLN A 136 9.09 -1.10 8.42
C GLN A 136 9.30 0.29 7.86
N GLU A 137 10.55 0.73 7.77
CA GLU A 137 10.91 2.08 7.28
C GLU A 137 10.50 2.31 5.83
N ASN A 138 10.42 1.23 5.04
CA ASN A 138 10.03 1.29 3.64
C ASN A 138 8.51 1.22 3.41
N ILE A 139 7.71 1.21 4.46
CA ILE A 139 6.27 1.43 4.37
C ILE A 139 6.02 2.89 4.67
N ILE A 140 5.63 3.64 3.65
CA ILE A 140 5.39 5.08 3.72
C ILE A 140 3.88 5.28 3.89
N LEU A 141 3.48 5.92 4.96
CA LEU A 141 2.07 6.08 5.33
C LEU A 141 1.56 7.48 5.01
N PRO A 142 0.25 7.65 4.86
CA PRO A 142 -0.34 8.98 4.78
C PRO A 142 -0.01 9.80 6.02
N LYS A 143 0.06 11.11 5.88
CA LYS A 143 0.32 12.01 7.01
C LYS A 143 -0.71 11.80 8.10
N GLY A 144 -0.24 11.61 9.33
CA GLY A 144 -1.09 11.35 10.48
C GLY A 144 -1.37 9.87 10.74
N TRP A 145 -0.94 8.97 9.83
CA TRP A 145 -1.11 7.52 10.02
C TRP A 145 0.09 6.86 10.65
N GLU A 146 1.21 7.56 10.74
CA GLU A 146 2.44 7.02 11.31
C GLU A 146 2.33 6.84 12.82
N SER A 147 3.07 5.84 13.32
CA SER A 147 3.23 5.60 14.75
C SER A 147 3.92 6.80 15.39
N THR A 148 3.35 7.31 16.51
CA THR A 148 4.06 8.32 17.30
C THR A 148 5.20 7.64 18.04
N LYS A 149 6.40 8.12 17.83
CA LYS A 149 7.56 7.69 18.62
C LYS A 149 7.50 8.42 19.97
N GLU A 150 7.36 7.67 21.01
CA GLU A 150 7.61 8.17 22.36
C GLU A 150 9.05 7.89 22.76
#